data_62f409bb47b133fe827bdfdcce10d35d
#
_entry.id   62f409bb47b133fe827bdfdcce10d35d
#
_cell.length_a   1.000
_cell.length_b   1.000
_cell.length_c   1.000
_cell.angle_alpha   90.00
_cell.angle_beta   90.00
_cell.angle_gamma   90.00
#
_symmetry.space_group_name_H-M   'P 1'
#
loop_
_entity.id
_entity.type
_entity.pdbx_description
1 polymer ?
#
loop_
_entity_poly.entity_id
_entity_poly.type
_entity_poly.pdbx_seq_one_letter_code
_entity_poly.pdbx_strand_id
1 'polypeptide(L)'
;MADGAPVEVGRPGASLDGEYRRRKQAREERIRGKHPRLGGLILALSEEPASTKAFATGAEGERRIAARLEKDCGTDVLFLHNRKLGHGRRDGDVDHIAIAPSGIYIIDAKRYRNAAVRVRRTGGLFSPAQEQLMVGGRDRTKLIDGSLKQLAAVLAALGDDPDANAVRVTALLCFIDADLPLWGDQEMRGVRLLGPRGTSKLLRRPGDITDSRRRSLHRHLAAALPPA
;
A
#
# COMPACT_ATOMS: atom_id res chain seq x y z
N MET A 1 -11.66 -33.44 -5.06
CA MET A 1 -10.89 -32.20 -4.75
C MET A 1 -11.82 -31.04 -5.03
N ALA A 2 -12.34 -30.40 -4.00
CA ALA A 2 -13.21 -29.25 -4.16
C ALA A 2 -12.37 -28.07 -4.66
N ASP A 3 -12.57 -27.73 -5.93
CA ASP A 3 -12.09 -26.46 -6.48
C ASP A 3 -12.83 -25.35 -5.70
N GLY A 4 -12.12 -24.71 -4.79
CA GLY A 4 -12.72 -23.73 -3.86
C GLY A 4 -13.22 -22.53 -4.65
N ALA A 5 -14.29 -21.90 -4.15
CA ALA A 5 -14.84 -20.67 -4.72
C ALA A 5 -13.74 -19.65 -5.07
N PRO A 6 -13.90 -18.88 -6.15
CA PRO A 6 -12.90 -17.91 -6.57
C PRO A 6 -12.62 -16.91 -5.46
N VAL A 7 -11.34 -16.65 -5.21
CA VAL A 7 -10.90 -15.70 -4.19
C VAL A 7 -11.20 -14.27 -4.66
N GLU A 8 -11.85 -13.48 -3.83
CA GLU A 8 -12.05 -12.06 -4.09
C GLU A 8 -10.76 -11.31 -3.83
N VAL A 9 -10.03 -10.99 -4.89
CA VAL A 9 -8.70 -10.35 -4.81
C VAL A 9 -8.73 -8.87 -4.46
N GLY A 10 -9.90 -8.20 -4.53
CA GLY A 10 -10.05 -6.76 -4.34
C GLY A 10 -9.64 -5.95 -5.58
N ARG A 11 -9.77 -4.61 -5.49
CA ARG A 11 -9.41 -3.69 -6.58
C ARG A 11 -8.37 -2.68 -6.11
N PRO A 12 -7.22 -2.55 -6.81
CA PRO A 12 -6.24 -1.51 -6.50
C PRO A 12 -6.85 -0.11 -6.54
N GLY A 13 -6.61 0.70 -5.50
CA GLY A 13 -7.08 2.08 -5.42
C GLY A 13 -8.56 2.27 -5.08
N ALA A 14 -9.32 1.23 -4.74
CA ALA A 14 -10.77 1.35 -4.52
C ALA A 14 -11.11 2.27 -3.34
N SER A 15 -10.39 2.18 -2.21
CA SER A 15 -10.59 3.05 -1.05
C SER A 15 -10.36 4.52 -1.38
N LEU A 16 -9.25 4.82 -2.07
CA LEU A 16 -8.91 6.18 -2.46
C LEU A 16 -9.89 6.75 -3.49
N ASP A 17 -10.33 5.94 -4.46
CA ASP A 17 -11.39 6.32 -5.40
C ASP A 17 -12.72 6.60 -4.68
N GLY A 18 -13.06 5.79 -3.68
CA GLY A 18 -14.23 5.99 -2.83
C GLY A 18 -14.17 7.31 -2.07
N GLU A 19 -13.02 7.62 -1.44
CA GLU A 19 -12.79 8.87 -0.72
C GLU A 19 -12.82 10.07 -1.67
N TYR A 20 -12.20 9.95 -2.84
CA TYR A 20 -12.24 10.97 -3.88
C TYR A 20 -13.68 11.33 -4.27
N ARG A 21 -14.49 10.31 -4.63
CA ARG A 21 -15.90 10.51 -5.03
C ARG A 21 -16.71 11.15 -3.91
N ARG A 22 -16.56 10.67 -2.68
CA ARG A 22 -17.28 11.21 -1.51
C ARG A 22 -16.95 12.69 -1.27
N ARG A 23 -15.66 13.08 -1.34
CA ARG A 23 -15.23 14.48 -1.17
C ARG A 23 -15.72 15.37 -2.29
N LYS A 24 -15.68 14.87 -3.51
CA LYS A 24 -16.19 15.58 -4.68
C LYS A 24 -17.69 15.83 -4.55
N GLN A 25 -18.47 14.81 -4.24
CA GLN A 25 -19.91 14.90 -4.03
C GLN A 25 -20.25 15.88 -2.89
N ALA A 26 -19.64 15.76 -1.73
CA ALA A 26 -19.85 16.66 -0.62
C ALA A 26 -19.54 18.13 -0.96
N ARG A 27 -18.52 18.38 -1.80
CA ARG A 27 -18.22 19.73 -2.33
C ARG A 27 -19.34 20.22 -3.25
N GLU A 28 -19.81 19.38 -4.18
CA GLU A 28 -20.88 19.73 -5.11
C GLU A 28 -22.18 20.05 -4.37
N GLU A 29 -22.59 19.22 -3.43
CA GLU A 29 -23.78 19.43 -2.60
C GLU A 29 -23.69 20.74 -1.80
N ARG A 30 -22.54 21.01 -1.18
CA ARG A 30 -22.31 22.24 -0.41
C ARG A 30 -22.41 23.50 -1.30
N ILE A 31 -21.82 23.48 -2.51
CA ILE A 31 -21.84 24.63 -3.41
C ILE A 31 -23.25 24.85 -3.99
N ARG A 32 -23.93 23.78 -4.42
CA ARG A 32 -25.30 23.85 -4.94
C ARG A 32 -26.30 24.29 -3.86
N GLY A 33 -26.13 23.79 -2.62
CA GLY A 33 -26.96 24.20 -1.49
C GLY A 33 -26.82 25.68 -1.11
N LYS A 34 -25.57 26.22 -1.17
CA LYS A 34 -25.31 27.63 -0.90
C LYS A 34 -25.71 28.57 -2.06
N HIS A 35 -25.60 28.07 -3.29
CA HIS A 35 -25.83 28.87 -4.50
C HIS A 35 -26.70 28.10 -5.52
N PRO A 36 -28.03 27.93 -5.25
CA PRO A 36 -28.90 27.08 -6.06
C PRO A 36 -28.91 27.43 -7.56
N ARG A 37 -28.84 28.74 -7.89
CA ARG A 37 -28.89 29.23 -9.29
C ARG A 37 -27.52 29.31 -9.97
N LEU A 38 -26.45 29.50 -9.21
CA LEU A 38 -25.09 29.73 -9.73
C LEU A 38 -24.14 28.57 -9.41
N GLY A 39 -24.55 27.56 -8.65
CA GLY A 39 -23.70 26.47 -8.18
C GLY A 39 -23.01 25.70 -9.32
N GLY A 40 -23.71 25.49 -10.44
CA GLY A 40 -23.13 24.86 -11.62
C GLY A 40 -21.98 25.68 -12.26
N LEU A 41 -22.17 26.99 -12.36
CA LEU A 41 -21.16 27.91 -12.88
C LEU A 41 -19.94 28.01 -11.94
N ILE A 42 -20.18 28.10 -10.64
CA ILE A 42 -19.11 28.12 -9.63
C ILE A 42 -18.30 26.83 -9.68
N LEU A 43 -18.93 25.67 -9.82
CA LEU A 43 -18.25 24.39 -9.96
C LEU A 43 -17.42 24.30 -11.24
N ALA A 44 -17.94 24.81 -12.36
CA ALA A 44 -17.24 24.81 -13.64
C ALA A 44 -16.00 25.73 -13.65
N LEU A 45 -16.06 26.86 -12.94
CA LEU A 45 -14.97 27.84 -12.89
C LEU A 45 -13.99 27.63 -11.74
N SER A 46 -14.36 26.84 -10.72
CA SER A 46 -13.52 26.64 -9.56
C SER A 46 -12.71 25.33 -9.64
N GLU A 47 -11.41 25.41 -9.37
CA GLU A 47 -10.56 24.25 -9.32
C GLU A 47 -10.94 23.29 -8.15
N GLU A 48 -10.73 22.01 -8.40
CA GLU A 48 -10.86 20.99 -7.37
C GLU A 48 -9.74 21.13 -6.33
N PRO A 49 -10.03 21.03 -5.01
CA PRO A 49 -9.04 21.16 -3.96
C PRO A 49 -7.88 20.16 -4.14
N ALA A 50 -6.65 20.62 -3.92
CA ALA A 50 -5.45 19.79 -4.04
C ALA A 50 -5.52 18.51 -3.15
N SER A 51 -6.14 18.63 -1.97
CA SER A 51 -6.37 17.49 -1.07
C SER A 51 -7.32 16.44 -1.67
N THR A 52 -8.28 16.84 -2.50
CA THR A 52 -9.18 15.90 -3.20
C THR A 52 -8.47 15.29 -4.39
N LYS A 53 -7.75 16.09 -5.20
CA LYS A 53 -6.92 15.60 -6.31
C LYS A 53 -5.87 14.58 -5.85
N ALA A 54 -5.35 14.71 -4.61
CA ALA A 54 -4.36 13.78 -4.04
C ALA A 54 -4.88 12.34 -3.94
N PHE A 55 -6.18 12.14 -3.63
CA PHE A 55 -6.77 10.79 -3.60
C PHE A 55 -6.82 10.15 -4.98
N ALA A 56 -7.22 10.88 -6.00
CA ALA A 56 -7.20 10.39 -7.39
C ALA A 56 -5.78 10.01 -7.84
N THR A 57 -4.80 10.85 -7.49
CA THR A 57 -3.38 10.59 -7.78
C THR A 57 -2.86 9.35 -7.05
N GLY A 58 -3.27 9.15 -5.79
CA GLY A 58 -2.95 7.95 -5.00
C GLY A 58 -3.53 6.70 -5.62
N ALA A 59 -4.83 6.69 -5.91
CA ALA A 59 -5.52 5.57 -6.56
C ALA A 59 -4.88 5.18 -7.91
N GLU A 60 -4.49 6.17 -8.71
CA GLU A 60 -3.74 5.93 -9.94
C GLU A 60 -2.37 5.29 -9.68
N GLY A 61 -1.66 5.72 -8.64
CA GLY A 61 -0.39 5.13 -8.21
C GLY A 61 -0.55 3.66 -7.85
N GLU A 62 -1.55 3.31 -7.05
CA GLU A 62 -1.86 1.93 -6.66
C GLU A 62 -2.20 1.05 -7.87
N ARG A 63 -3.03 1.53 -8.79
CA ARG A 63 -3.34 0.79 -10.03
C ARG A 63 -2.11 0.53 -10.88
N ARG A 64 -1.25 1.54 -11.04
CA ARG A 64 -0.02 1.41 -11.83
C ARG A 64 0.95 0.40 -11.23
N ILE A 65 1.13 0.41 -9.91
CA ILE A 65 2.01 -0.55 -9.27
C ILE A 65 1.43 -1.95 -9.30
N ALA A 66 0.14 -2.14 -9.04
CA ALA A 66 -0.52 -3.44 -9.14
C ALA A 66 -0.33 -4.07 -10.52
N ALA A 67 -0.72 -3.36 -11.57
CA ALA A 67 -0.58 -3.84 -12.95
C ALA A 67 0.88 -4.17 -13.31
N ARG A 68 1.83 -3.38 -12.80
CA ARG A 68 3.24 -3.65 -12.98
C ARG A 68 3.70 -4.92 -12.29
N LEU A 69 3.36 -5.07 -11.00
CA LEU A 69 3.79 -6.22 -10.20
C LEU A 69 3.15 -7.52 -10.74
N GLU A 70 1.87 -7.49 -11.09
CA GLU A 70 1.18 -8.62 -11.71
C GLU A 70 1.84 -9.04 -13.02
N LYS A 71 2.14 -8.07 -13.90
CA LYS A 71 2.85 -8.32 -15.16
C LYS A 71 4.25 -8.89 -14.95
N ASP A 72 5.03 -8.31 -14.03
CA ASP A 72 6.43 -8.68 -13.82
C ASP A 72 6.57 -10.03 -13.10
N CYS A 73 5.60 -10.40 -12.24
CA CYS A 73 5.64 -11.60 -11.41
C CYS A 73 4.86 -12.79 -12.00
N GLY A 74 3.94 -12.55 -12.93
CA GLY A 74 3.11 -13.59 -13.54
C GLY A 74 2.28 -14.37 -12.50
N THR A 75 2.15 -15.67 -12.68
CA THR A 75 1.35 -16.56 -11.82
C THR A 75 2.10 -17.05 -10.57
N ASP A 76 3.39 -16.77 -10.47
CA ASP A 76 4.21 -17.24 -9.33
C ASP A 76 3.94 -16.49 -8.04
N VAL A 77 3.35 -15.30 -8.13
CA VAL A 77 2.99 -14.46 -6.99
C VAL A 77 1.48 -14.23 -7.01
N LEU A 78 0.82 -14.50 -5.88
CA LEU A 78 -0.60 -14.25 -5.71
C LEU A 78 -0.80 -12.90 -5.00
N PHE A 79 -1.74 -12.11 -5.48
CA PHE A 79 -1.98 -10.77 -4.95
C PHE A 79 -3.37 -10.65 -4.30
N LEU A 80 -3.45 -9.85 -3.25
CA LEU A 80 -4.68 -9.30 -2.69
C LEU A 80 -4.52 -7.78 -2.67
N HIS A 81 -5.58 -7.07 -3.06
CA HIS A 81 -5.56 -5.62 -3.14
C HIS A 81 -6.60 -5.00 -2.23
N ASN A 82 -6.25 -3.86 -1.63
CA ASN A 82 -7.15 -2.97 -0.92
C ASN A 82 -7.94 -3.71 0.17
N ARG A 83 -7.21 -4.26 1.15
CA ARG A 83 -7.76 -5.10 2.22
C ARG A 83 -7.95 -4.29 3.50
N LYS A 84 -9.14 -4.35 4.10
CA LYS A 84 -9.43 -3.69 5.38
C LYS A 84 -8.60 -4.28 6.51
N LEU A 85 -8.06 -3.42 7.37
CA LEU A 85 -7.32 -3.81 8.58
C LEU A 85 -8.23 -4.11 9.78
N GLY A 86 -9.52 -3.79 9.69
CA GLY A 86 -10.49 -3.95 10.77
C GLY A 86 -11.90 -3.58 10.32
N HIS A 87 -12.83 -3.51 11.27
CA HIS A 87 -14.24 -3.22 10.99
C HIS A 87 -14.57 -1.72 10.99
N GLY A 88 -13.65 -0.89 11.48
CA GLY A 88 -13.85 0.56 11.62
C GLY A 88 -13.35 1.33 10.39
N ARG A 89 -14.03 2.46 10.09
CA ARG A 89 -13.62 3.36 8.99
C ARG A 89 -12.23 4.01 9.20
N ARG A 90 -11.72 4.00 10.44
CA ARG A 90 -10.43 4.60 10.83
C ARG A 90 -9.28 3.59 10.86
N ASP A 91 -9.57 2.31 10.68
CA ASP A 91 -8.56 1.27 10.82
C ASP A 91 -7.58 1.26 9.65
N GLY A 92 -8.00 1.82 8.52
CA GLY A 92 -7.22 1.88 7.30
C GLY A 92 -7.30 0.57 6.51
N ASP A 93 -6.49 0.49 5.48
CA ASP A 93 -6.40 -0.64 4.57
C ASP A 93 -4.94 -0.95 4.20
N VAL A 94 -4.73 -2.10 3.62
CA VAL A 94 -3.48 -2.51 2.99
C VAL A 94 -3.65 -2.37 1.49
N ASP A 95 -2.80 -1.59 0.83
CA ASP A 95 -2.88 -1.37 -0.61
C ASP A 95 -2.72 -2.70 -1.37
N HIS A 96 -1.64 -3.45 -1.07
CA HIS A 96 -1.40 -4.75 -1.69
C HIS A 96 -0.73 -5.73 -0.72
N ILE A 97 -1.17 -7.00 -0.76
CA ILE A 97 -0.49 -8.14 -0.13
C ILE A 97 -0.05 -9.06 -1.27
N ALA A 98 1.24 -9.39 -1.32
CA ALA A 98 1.81 -10.32 -2.28
C ALA A 98 2.28 -11.59 -1.56
N ILE A 99 1.81 -12.74 -2.00
CA ILE A 99 2.22 -14.06 -1.51
C ILE A 99 3.14 -14.67 -2.56
N ALA A 100 4.44 -14.61 -2.30
CA ALA A 100 5.51 -15.02 -3.19
C ALA A 100 6.19 -16.32 -2.71
N PRO A 101 6.99 -17.01 -3.54
CA PRO A 101 7.77 -18.16 -3.10
C PRO A 101 8.66 -17.87 -1.89
N SER A 102 9.16 -16.64 -1.76
CA SER A 102 10.11 -16.22 -0.72
C SER A 102 9.46 -15.59 0.52
N GLY A 103 8.14 -15.46 0.59
CA GLY A 103 7.45 -14.87 1.73
C GLY A 103 6.16 -14.13 1.38
N ILE A 104 5.59 -13.50 2.40
CA ILE A 104 4.45 -12.58 2.27
C ILE A 104 4.98 -11.15 2.36
N TYR A 105 4.54 -10.30 1.45
CA TYR A 105 4.97 -8.91 1.36
C TYR A 105 3.77 -7.97 1.41
N ILE A 106 3.82 -7.03 2.36
CA ILE A 106 2.83 -5.98 2.54
C ILE A 106 3.38 -4.75 1.84
N ILE A 107 2.71 -4.27 0.81
CA ILE A 107 3.21 -3.23 -0.09
C ILE A 107 2.31 -2.02 0.03
N ASP A 108 2.81 -0.97 0.65
CA ASP A 108 2.17 0.35 0.73
C ASP A 108 2.72 1.22 -0.40
N ALA A 109 1.88 1.61 -1.35
CA ALA A 109 2.23 2.34 -2.55
C ALA A 109 2.22 3.86 -2.32
N LYS A 110 3.35 4.53 -2.55
CA LYS A 110 3.46 5.98 -2.34
C LYS A 110 3.97 6.67 -3.60
N ARG A 111 3.16 7.54 -4.17
CA ARG A 111 3.53 8.30 -5.36
C ARG A 111 4.05 9.68 -4.98
N TYR A 112 5.36 9.89 -5.25
CA TYR A 112 6.04 11.16 -5.04
C TYR A 112 6.85 11.52 -6.28
N ARG A 113 6.33 12.45 -7.09
CA ARG A 113 7.01 12.85 -8.33
C ARG A 113 8.28 13.63 -8.03
N ASN A 114 9.40 13.18 -8.61
CA ASN A 114 10.71 13.84 -8.56
C ASN A 114 11.16 14.18 -7.13
N ALA A 115 10.80 13.35 -6.16
CA ALA A 115 11.16 13.55 -4.75
C ALA A 115 12.25 12.56 -4.34
N ALA A 116 13.35 13.07 -3.83
CA ALA A 116 14.42 12.24 -3.27
C ALA A 116 13.93 11.56 -1.98
N VAL A 117 14.10 10.24 -1.89
CA VAL A 117 13.81 9.41 -0.72
C VAL A 117 15.12 9.05 -0.03
N ARG A 118 15.25 9.35 1.26
CA ARG A 118 16.46 9.06 2.05
C ARG A 118 16.11 8.75 3.49
N VAL A 119 16.85 7.83 4.09
CA VAL A 119 16.84 7.63 5.55
C VAL A 119 17.95 8.52 6.12
N ARG A 120 17.56 9.52 6.92
CA ARG A 120 18.48 10.37 7.66
C ARG A 120 18.69 9.76 9.03
N ARG A 121 19.95 9.52 9.37
CA ARG A 121 20.36 9.04 10.70
C ARG A 121 21.08 10.17 11.42
N THR A 122 20.65 10.49 12.63
CA THR A 122 21.23 11.50 13.50
C THR A 122 21.45 10.90 14.89
N GLY A 123 22.41 11.45 15.66
CA GLY A 123 22.82 10.87 16.93
C GLY A 123 23.92 9.81 16.73
N GLY A 124 24.31 9.14 17.78
CA GLY A 124 25.36 8.11 17.75
C GLY A 124 26.16 8.06 19.07
N LEU A 125 27.44 8.46 19.06
CA LEU A 125 28.36 8.20 20.17
C LEU A 125 27.91 8.71 21.56
N PHE A 126 27.16 9.84 21.62
CA PHE A 126 26.75 10.47 22.89
C PHE A 126 25.26 10.82 22.99
N SER A 127 24.45 10.44 21.96
CA SER A 127 23.01 10.66 21.95
C SER A 127 22.31 9.49 21.25
N PRO A 128 21.06 9.17 21.62
CA PRO A 128 20.30 8.10 20.97
C PRO A 128 20.26 8.27 19.44
N ALA A 129 20.56 7.21 18.72
CA ALA A 129 20.44 7.23 17.27
C ALA A 129 18.96 7.40 16.87
N GLN A 130 18.68 8.41 16.07
CA GLN A 130 17.36 8.67 15.53
C GLN A 130 17.35 8.50 14.03
N GLU A 131 16.35 7.83 13.52
CA GLU A 131 16.13 7.67 12.09
C GLU A 131 14.90 8.46 11.65
N GLN A 132 14.99 9.11 10.50
CA GLN A 132 13.90 9.84 9.88
C GLN A 132 13.81 9.49 8.40
N LEU A 133 12.60 9.21 7.92
CA LEU A 133 12.33 9.06 6.50
C LEU A 133 12.10 10.44 5.88
N MET A 134 13.02 10.86 5.04
CA MET A 134 12.93 12.13 4.31
C MET A 134 12.45 11.87 2.88
N VAL A 135 11.39 12.55 2.46
CA VAL A 135 10.88 12.50 1.08
C VAL A 135 10.68 13.92 0.56
N GLY A 136 11.41 14.29 -0.47
CA GLY A 136 11.38 15.65 -1.02
C GLY A 136 11.73 16.71 0.03
N GLY A 137 12.70 16.42 0.91
CA GLY A 137 13.12 17.31 1.99
C GLY A 137 12.18 17.39 3.21
N ARG A 138 11.07 16.67 3.21
CA ARG A 138 10.08 16.66 4.31
C ARG A 138 10.15 15.37 5.11
N ASP A 139 10.01 15.47 6.43
CA ASP A 139 9.87 14.28 7.29
C ASP A 139 8.55 13.55 6.97
N ARG A 140 8.69 12.27 6.64
CA ARG A 140 7.61 11.33 6.35
C ARG A 140 7.71 10.05 7.19
N THR A 141 8.35 10.11 8.33
CA THR A 141 8.54 8.97 9.24
C THR A 141 7.23 8.27 9.61
N LYS A 142 6.11 9.00 9.66
CA LYS A 142 4.78 8.42 9.87
C LYS A 142 4.37 7.36 8.82
N LEU A 143 4.98 7.35 7.64
CA LEU A 143 4.74 6.29 6.67
C LEU A 143 5.27 4.94 7.17
N ILE A 144 6.40 4.95 7.87
CA ILE A 144 6.96 3.76 8.51
C ILE A 144 6.00 3.22 9.58
N ASP A 145 5.46 4.11 10.42
CA ASP A 145 4.49 3.72 11.47
C ASP A 145 3.23 3.10 10.85
N GLY A 146 2.75 3.67 9.73
CA GLY A 146 1.64 3.11 8.96
C GLY A 146 1.94 1.71 8.43
N SER A 147 3.11 1.49 7.81
CA SER A 147 3.53 0.18 7.30
C SER A 147 3.69 -0.85 8.42
N LEU A 148 4.20 -0.45 9.59
CA LEU A 148 4.30 -1.34 10.75
C LEU A 148 2.92 -1.71 11.33
N LYS A 149 1.95 -0.78 11.32
CA LYS A 149 0.56 -1.08 11.70
C LYS A 149 -0.06 -2.10 10.73
N GLN A 150 0.15 -1.95 9.43
CA GLN A 150 -0.30 -2.91 8.42
C GLN A 150 0.35 -4.28 8.62
N LEU A 151 1.65 -4.33 8.90
CA LEU A 151 2.38 -5.55 9.21
C LEU A 151 1.77 -6.29 10.41
N ALA A 152 1.54 -5.56 11.51
CA ALA A 152 0.95 -6.14 12.72
C ALA A 152 -0.46 -6.73 12.44
N ALA A 153 -1.28 -6.04 11.64
CA ALA A 153 -2.61 -6.51 11.30
C ALA A 153 -2.59 -7.77 10.41
N VAL A 154 -1.68 -7.85 9.44
CA VAL A 154 -1.53 -9.06 8.60
C VAL A 154 -0.98 -10.23 9.42
N LEU A 155 -0.04 -10.01 10.33
CA LEU A 155 0.44 -11.03 11.26
C LEU A 155 -0.69 -11.54 12.15
N ALA A 156 -1.51 -10.65 12.69
CA ALA A 156 -2.69 -11.05 13.48
C ALA A 156 -3.71 -11.84 12.64
N ALA A 157 -3.90 -11.47 11.37
CA ALA A 157 -4.78 -12.17 10.44
C ALA A 157 -4.26 -13.58 10.07
N LEU A 158 -2.95 -13.79 10.08
CA LEU A 158 -2.35 -15.12 9.91
C LEU A 158 -2.59 -16.02 11.13
N GLY A 159 -2.80 -15.44 12.32
CA GLY A 159 -3.08 -16.17 13.56
C GLY A 159 -1.90 -16.99 14.07
N ASP A 160 -2.22 -17.96 14.93
CA ASP A 160 -1.23 -18.85 15.55
C ASP A 160 -0.98 -20.15 14.75
N ASP A 161 -1.40 -20.21 13.48
CA ASP A 161 -1.11 -21.37 12.62
C ASP A 161 0.42 -21.56 12.51
N PRO A 162 0.98 -22.68 13.04
CA PRO A 162 2.42 -22.93 13.04
C PRO A 162 3.04 -22.85 11.64
N ASP A 163 2.27 -23.28 10.66
CA ASP A 163 2.68 -23.22 9.27
C ASP A 163 2.71 -21.78 8.73
N ALA A 164 1.78 -20.93 9.14
CA ALA A 164 1.79 -19.50 8.77
C ALA A 164 2.93 -18.75 9.49
N ASN A 165 3.23 -19.09 10.74
CA ASN A 165 4.30 -18.51 11.53
C ASN A 165 5.71 -18.82 10.99
N ALA A 166 5.87 -19.91 10.22
CA ALA A 166 7.12 -20.23 9.53
C ALA A 166 7.36 -19.34 8.30
N VAL A 167 6.37 -18.57 7.85
CA VAL A 167 6.47 -17.73 6.64
C VAL A 167 6.95 -16.33 7.01
N ARG A 168 8.01 -15.88 6.35
CA ARG A 168 8.52 -14.52 6.53
C ARG A 168 7.51 -13.50 5.99
N VAL A 169 7.09 -12.55 6.83
CA VAL A 169 6.25 -11.41 6.44
C VAL A 169 7.11 -10.14 6.43
N THR A 170 7.08 -9.37 5.36
CA THR A 170 7.92 -8.18 5.17
C THR A 170 7.09 -6.98 4.75
N ALA A 171 7.23 -5.86 5.46
CA ALA A 171 6.62 -4.59 5.08
C ALA A 171 7.48 -3.83 4.07
N LEU A 172 6.84 -3.26 3.06
CA LEU A 172 7.47 -2.49 1.98
C LEU A 172 6.76 -1.14 1.79
N LEU A 173 7.54 -0.07 1.66
CA LEU A 173 7.09 1.18 1.04
C LEU A 173 7.57 1.19 -0.41
N CYS A 174 6.62 1.12 -1.36
CA CYS A 174 6.92 1.19 -2.78
C CYS A 174 6.75 2.62 -3.30
N PHE A 175 7.87 3.30 -3.53
CA PHE A 175 7.90 4.68 -4.01
C PHE A 175 7.81 4.74 -5.54
N ILE A 176 6.74 5.36 -6.05
CA ILE A 176 6.44 5.53 -7.47
C ILE A 176 6.82 6.95 -7.88
N ASP A 177 7.47 7.09 -9.03
CA ASP A 177 7.91 8.37 -9.59
C ASP A 177 8.85 9.17 -8.64
N ALA A 178 9.54 8.51 -7.71
CA ALA A 178 10.47 9.11 -6.75
C ALA A 178 11.92 8.66 -6.99
N ASP A 179 12.86 9.44 -6.48
CA ASP A 179 14.29 9.20 -6.63
C ASP A 179 14.82 8.47 -5.39
N LEU A 180 15.02 7.17 -5.53
CA LEU A 180 15.68 6.34 -4.51
C LEU A 180 17.19 6.30 -4.78
N PRO A 181 18.03 6.12 -3.74
CA PRO A 181 19.46 5.89 -3.92
C PRO A 181 19.72 4.68 -4.83
N LEU A 182 20.68 4.83 -5.73
CA LEU A 182 21.04 3.76 -6.69
C LEU A 182 21.72 2.57 -6.02
N TRP A 183 22.36 2.78 -4.88
CA TRP A 183 23.17 1.78 -4.17
C TRP A 183 22.64 1.54 -2.75
N GLY A 184 22.64 0.27 -2.36
CA GLY A 184 22.23 -0.21 -1.05
C GLY A 184 20.73 -0.38 -0.89
N ASP A 185 20.34 -1.41 -0.16
CA ASP A 185 18.95 -1.62 0.26
C ASP A 185 18.61 -0.57 1.33
N GLN A 186 17.67 0.29 1.02
CA GLN A 186 17.15 1.25 1.99
C GLN A 186 16.13 0.54 2.87
N GLU A 187 16.36 0.59 4.17
CA GLU A 187 15.47 0.02 5.18
C GLU A 187 15.41 0.94 6.40
N MET A 188 14.26 1.04 7.01
CA MET A 188 14.06 1.76 8.26
C MET A 188 13.14 0.97 9.17
N ARG A 189 13.59 0.61 10.36
CA ARG A 189 12.82 -0.14 11.37
C ARG A 189 12.20 -1.43 10.81
N GLY A 190 12.90 -2.16 9.92
CA GLY A 190 12.40 -3.38 9.29
C GLY A 190 11.49 -3.16 8.07
N VAL A 191 11.14 -1.91 7.75
CA VAL A 191 10.37 -1.57 6.54
C VAL A 191 11.32 -1.28 5.40
N ARG A 192 11.20 -2.03 4.29
CA ARG A 192 12.04 -1.83 3.10
C ARG A 192 11.49 -0.72 2.22
N LEU A 193 12.39 0.11 1.71
CA LEU A 193 12.07 1.26 0.85
C LEU A 193 12.53 0.94 -0.57
N LEU A 194 11.60 0.68 -1.46
CA LEU A 194 11.89 0.21 -2.82
C LEU A 194 11.12 1.03 -3.87
N GLY A 195 11.66 1.05 -5.08
CA GLY A 195 10.89 1.45 -6.26
C GLY A 195 10.21 0.24 -6.91
N PRO A 196 9.36 0.45 -7.94
CA PRO A 196 8.62 -0.64 -8.60
C PRO A 196 9.49 -1.78 -9.11
N ARG A 197 10.64 -1.47 -9.73
CA ARG A 197 11.59 -2.49 -10.22
C ARG A 197 12.21 -3.31 -9.09
N GLY A 198 12.59 -2.65 -8.00
CA GLY A 198 13.15 -3.31 -6.81
C GLY A 198 12.13 -4.23 -6.16
N THR A 199 10.87 -3.79 -6.07
CA THR A 199 9.75 -4.58 -5.55
C THR A 199 9.51 -5.81 -6.42
N SER A 200 9.37 -5.67 -7.75
CA SER A 200 9.23 -6.83 -8.65
C SER A 200 10.41 -7.83 -8.52
N LYS A 201 11.64 -7.32 -8.45
CA LYS A 201 12.83 -8.16 -8.27
C LYS A 201 12.81 -8.93 -6.95
N LEU A 202 12.34 -8.29 -5.88
CA LEU A 202 12.22 -8.92 -4.56
C LEU A 202 11.15 -10.02 -4.57
N LEU A 203 9.97 -9.76 -5.13
CA LEU A 203 8.87 -10.72 -5.19
C LEU A 203 9.19 -11.97 -6.01
N ARG A 204 10.02 -11.83 -7.05
CA ARG A 204 10.46 -12.94 -7.92
C ARG A 204 11.64 -13.74 -7.37
N ARG A 205 12.12 -13.45 -6.15
CA ARG A 205 13.16 -14.27 -5.53
C ARG A 205 12.66 -15.69 -5.31
N PRO A 206 13.48 -16.71 -5.59
CA PRO A 206 13.15 -18.08 -5.24
C PRO A 206 12.95 -18.21 -3.72
N GLY A 207 12.18 -19.19 -3.31
CA GLY A 207 11.94 -19.51 -1.92
C GLY A 207 11.20 -20.84 -1.77
N ASP A 208 10.95 -21.24 -0.54
CA ASP A 208 10.51 -22.59 -0.20
C ASP A 208 8.97 -22.72 -0.08
N ILE A 209 8.23 -21.62 -0.28
CA ILE A 209 6.78 -21.67 -0.20
C ILE A 209 6.22 -22.28 -1.49
N THR A 210 5.72 -23.50 -1.38
CA THR A 210 5.13 -24.23 -2.51
C THR A 210 3.90 -23.53 -3.07
N ASP A 211 3.51 -23.83 -4.30
CA ASP A 211 2.32 -23.27 -4.93
C ASP A 211 1.03 -23.59 -4.14
N SER A 212 0.88 -24.82 -3.68
CA SER A 212 -0.27 -25.20 -2.84
C SER A 212 -0.35 -24.38 -1.55
N ARG A 213 0.81 -24.12 -0.93
CA ARG A 213 0.90 -23.33 0.29
C ARG A 213 0.58 -21.85 0.02
N ARG A 214 1.09 -21.28 -1.08
CA ARG A 214 0.74 -19.91 -1.47
C ARG A 214 -0.77 -19.75 -1.69
N ARG A 215 -1.42 -20.70 -2.37
CA ARG A 215 -2.87 -20.70 -2.55
C ARG A 215 -3.64 -20.81 -1.23
N SER A 216 -3.16 -21.62 -0.29
CA SER A 216 -3.75 -21.73 1.05
C SER A 216 -3.68 -20.41 1.80
N LEU A 217 -2.48 -19.80 1.88
CA LEU A 217 -2.26 -18.49 2.52
C LEU A 217 -3.08 -17.38 1.86
N HIS A 218 -3.19 -17.41 0.53
CA HIS A 218 -3.98 -16.44 -0.22
C HIS A 218 -5.47 -16.51 0.14
N ARG A 219 -6.05 -17.71 0.20
CA ARG A 219 -7.44 -17.90 0.63
C ARG A 219 -7.65 -17.49 2.08
N HIS A 220 -6.72 -17.89 2.96
CA HIS A 220 -6.77 -17.53 4.38
C HIS A 220 -6.79 -16.02 4.59
N LEU A 221 -5.82 -15.31 4.02
CA LEU A 221 -5.73 -13.84 4.12
C LEU A 221 -6.91 -13.13 3.44
N ALA A 222 -7.41 -13.66 2.33
CA ALA A 222 -8.59 -13.10 1.66
C ALA A 222 -9.84 -13.19 2.53
N ALA A 223 -10.01 -14.28 3.29
CA ALA A 223 -11.12 -14.45 4.22
C ALA A 223 -10.96 -13.59 5.48
N ALA A 224 -9.76 -13.53 6.05
CA ALA A 224 -9.48 -12.79 7.28
C ALA A 224 -9.48 -11.26 7.09
N LEU A 225 -9.09 -10.78 5.91
CA LEU A 225 -9.01 -9.36 5.56
C LEU A 225 -9.93 -9.09 4.36
N PRO A 226 -11.19 -8.70 4.56
CA PRO A 226 -12.13 -8.44 3.46
C PRO A 226 -11.72 -7.22 2.63
N PRO A 227 -12.19 -7.09 1.35
CA PRO A 227 -11.96 -5.90 0.54
C PRO A 227 -12.50 -4.63 1.17
N ALA A 228 -11.83 -3.49 0.92
CA ALA A 228 -12.22 -2.16 1.41
C ALA A 228 -13.24 -1.46 0.52
#